data_be073fcbeac5ad2a76e9db1f72fb5d70
#
_entry.id   be073fcbeac5ad2a76e9db1f72fb5d70
#
_cell.length_a   1.000
_cell.length_b   1.000
_cell.length_c   1.000
_cell.angle_alpha   90.00
_cell.angle_beta   90.00
_cell.angle_gamma   90.00
#
_symmetry.space_group_name_H-M   'P 1'
#
loop_
_entity.id
_entity.type
_entity.pdbx_description
1 polymer ?
#
loop_
_entity_poly.entity_id
_entity_poly.type
_entity_poly.pdbx_seq_one_letter_code
_entity_poly.pdbx_strand_id
1 'polypeptide(L)'
;MLVNHQKRKKIEQQEQNDFIEIFTERRGTKLKAYFFPNSTKTILQPDSIITNDVVPSYTTKEKTERNKLKKKYCEFKDEKWTVKIPIEFQSPSGAIKFGVGSNINGWKYWLIKENDKPLETIRE
;
A
#
# COMPACT_ATOMS: atom_id res chain seq x y z
N MET A 1 -4.32 -20.85 23.58
CA MET A 1 -4.54 -20.42 23.44
C MET A 1 -4.73 -20.17 23.38
N LEU A 2 -4.44 -19.80 22.99
CA LEU A 2 -4.59 -19.15 22.79
C LEU A 2 -4.65 -18.71 23.02
N VAL A 3 -4.32 -18.75 23.07
CA VAL A 3 -4.29 -18.01 23.20
C VAL A 3 -3.90 -17.59 23.44
N ASN A 4 -3.51 -17.63 23.53
CA ASN A 4 -3.09 -17.08 23.56
C ASN A 4 -2.50 -16.94 23.48
N HIS A 5 -2.12 -16.68 23.20
CA HIS A 5 -1.71 -16.51 22.73
C HIS A 5 -1.77 -16.16 22.73
N GLN A 6 -1.89 -15.85 22.99
CA GLN A 6 -2.31 -15.35 22.68
C GLN A 6 -2.63 -14.53 23.14
N LYS A 7 -2.04 -14.00 24.00
CA LYS A 7 -2.51 -13.01 24.26
C LYS A 7 -1.75 -11.87 24.03
N ARG A 8 -0.58 -11.55 24.23
CA ARG A 8 0.21 -10.57 23.82
C ARG A 8 -0.03 -10.25 22.49
N LYS A 9 -0.04 -11.15 21.97
CA LYS A 9 -0.45 -11.10 20.79
C LYS A 9 -1.76 -10.61 20.64
N LYS A 10 -2.47 -10.39 21.70
CA LYS A 10 -3.77 -9.92 21.65
C LYS A 10 -3.90 -8.61 21.01
N ILE A 11 -3.03 -7.66 21.27
CA ILE A 11 -3.10 -6.34 20.67
C ILE A 11 -2.73 -6.44 19.21
N GLU A 12 -1.73 -7.22 18.89
CA GLU A 12 -1.33 -7.40 17.51
C GLU A 12 -2.42 -8.07 16.71
N GLN A 13 -3.10 -9.01 17.32
CA GLN A 13 -4.17 -9.70 16.62
C GLN A 13 -5.33 -8.77 16.35
N GLN A 14 -5.62 -7.85 17.28
CA GLN A 14 -6.70 -6.90 17.05
C GLN A 14 -6.37 -5.99 15.90
N GLU A 15 -5.13 -5.55 15.81
CA GLU A 15 -4.73 -4.71 14.71
C GLU A 15 -4.84 -5.46 13.40
N GLN A 16 -4.40 -6.72 13.39
CA GLN A 16 -4.50 -7.52 12.18
C GLN A 16 -5.93 -7.77 11.76
N ASN A 17 -6.84 -7.88 12.73
CA ASN A 17 -8.24 -8.13 12.42
C ASN A 17 -9.00 -6.88 12.03
N ASP A 18 -8.41 -5.71 12.25
CA ASP A 18 -9.08 -4.46 11.95
C ASP A 18 -8.65 -3.83 10.64
N PHE A 19 -7.93 -4.57 9.83
CA PHE A 19 -7.51 -3.99 8.57
C PHE A 19 -8.57 -4.20 7.49
N ILE A 20 -8.52 -3.33 6.51
CA ILE A 20 -9.40 -3.37 5.36
C ILE A 20 -8.53 -3.65 4.14
N GLU A 21 -8.92 -4.63 3.33
CA GLU A 21 -8.19 -4.91 2.10
C GLU A 21 -8.61 -3.90 1.05
N ILE A 22 -7.63 -3.28 0.42
CA ILE A 22 -7.86 -2.26 -0.61
C ILE A 22 -7.02 -2.59 -1.83
N PHE A 23 -7.47 -2.08 -2.97
CA PHE A 23 -6.77 -2.31 -4.23
C PHE A 23 -6.96 -1.13 -5.18
N THR A 24 -6.12 -1.04 -6.19
CA THR A 24 -6.33 -0.09 -7.26
C THR A 24 -5.55 -0.55 -8.49
N GLU A 25 -6.06 -0.20 -9.66
CA GLU A 25 -5.39 -0.49 -10.93
C GLU A 25 -5.39 0.78 -11.75
N ARG A 26 -4.21 1.28 -12.06
CA ARG A 26 -4.06 2.50 -12.82
C ARG A 26 -2.77 2.48 -13.59
N ARG A 27 -2.82 2.95 -14.83
CA ARG A 27 -1.59 3.21 -15.59
C ARG A 27 -0.60 2.04 -15.60
N GLY A 28 -1.13 0.84 -15.76
CA GLY A 28 -0.27 -0.33 -15.80
C GLY A 28 0.16 -0.84 -14.44
N THR A 29 -0.34 -0.25 -13.36
CA THR A 29 -0.08 -0.74 -12.01
C THR A 29 -1.25 -1.61 -11.54
N LYS A 30 -0.94 -2.48 -10.60
CA LYS A 30 -1.96 -3.33 -10.00
C LYS A 30 -1.57 -3.49 -8.54
N LEU A 31 -2.17 -2.68 -7.69
CA LEU A 31 -1.76 -2.59 -6.30
C LEU A 31 -2.80 -3.20 -5.37
N LYS A 32 -2.31 -3.84 -4.31
CA LYS A 32 -3.18 -4.29 -3.23
C LYS A 32 -2.49 -3.97 -1.92
N ALA A 33 -3.27 -3.61 -0.92
CA ALA A 33 -2.73 -3.20 0.36
C ALA A 33 -3.70 -3.53 1.49
N TYR A 34 -3.16 -3.49 2.71
CA TYR A 34 -3.95 -3.62 3.92
C TYR A 34 -3.97 -2.24 4.58
N PHE A 35 -5.15 -1.72 4.82
CA PHE A 35 -5.32 -0.41 5.44
C PHE A 35 -5.81 -0.58 6.88
N PHE A 36 -5.17 0.11 7.81
CA PHE A 36 -5.52 0.04 9.23
C PHE A 36 -6.20 1.35 9.66
N PRO A 37 -7.53 1.34 9.81
CA PRO A 37 -8.26 2.60 10.05
C PRO A 37 -7.81 3.39 11.26
N ASN A 38 -7.40 2.71 12.32
CA ASN A 38 -7.04 3.41 13.56
C ASN A 38 -5.77 4.25 13.44
N SER A 39 -4.85 3.86 12.58
CA SER A 39 -3.58 4.56 12.46
C SER A 39 -3.36 5.15 11.07
N THR A 40 -4.21 4.84 10.12
CA THR A 40 -4.10 5.12 8.69
C THR A 40 -2.90 4.44 8.03
N LYS A 41 -2.21 3.56 8.79
CA LYS A 41 -1.11 2.81 8.25
C LYS A 41 -1.60 1.98 7.05
N THR A 42 -0.81 1.96 6.00
CA THR A 42 -1.16 1.25 4.77
C THR A 42 0.02 0.39 4.37
N ILE A 43 -0.19 -0.92 4.30
CA ILE A 43 0.88 -1.86 4.00
C ILE A 43 0.67 -2.44 2.61
N LEU A 44 1.51 -2.02 1.68
CA LEU A 44 1.46 -2.50 0.31
C LEU A 44 1.88 -3.97 0.29
N GLN A 45 1.08 -4.80 -0.36
CA GLN A 45 1.25 -6.24 -0.30
C GLN A 45 2.10 -6.80 -1.42
N PRO A 46 2.73 -7.97 -1.19
CA PRO A 46 3.48 -8.64 -2.25
C PRO A 46 2.62 -8.92 -3.46
N ASP A 47 3.26 -9.02 -4.60
CA ASP A 47 2.65 -9.25 -5.92
C ASP A 47 1.96 -8.01 -6.47
N SER A 48 2.03 -6.88 -5.76
CA SER A 48 1.61 -5.61 -6.33
C SER A 48 2.59 -5.23 -7.43
N ILE A 49 2.07 -4.73 -8.55
CA ILE A 49 2.89 -4.29 -9.67
C ILE A 49 2.91 -2.78 -9.67
N ILE A 50 4.10 -2.20 -9.54
CA ILE A 50 4.25 -0.75 -9.47
C ILE A 50 4.80 -0.23 -10.80
N THR A 51 4.56 1.06 -11.07
CA THR A 51 5.06 1.64 -12.31
C THR A 51 6.56 1.88 -12.22
N ASN A 52 7.23 1.78 -13.36
CA ASN A 52 8.64 2.08 -13.44
C ASN A 52 8.87 3.60 -13.47
N ASP A 53 7.98 4.32 -14.12
CA ASP A 53 8.14 5.76 -14.31
C ASP A 53 7.39 6.58 -13.28
N VAL A 54 7.90 7.78 -13.02
CA VAL A 54 7.21 8.72 -12.14
C VAL A 54 6.93 9.99 -12.92
N VAL A 55 5.92 10.73 -12.47
CA VAL A 55 5.55 11.98 -13.14
C VAL A 55 6.66 13.03 -12.95
N PRO A 56 6.76 14.00 -13.87
CA PRO A 56 7.82 15.02 -13.79
C PRO A 56 7.78 15.86 -12.51
N SER A 57 6.64 15.94 -11.86
CA SER A 57 6.52 16.72 -10.63
C SER A 57 7.20 16.08 -9.42
N TYR A 58 7.65 14.82 -9.54
CA TYR A 58 8.42 14.22 -8.46
C TYR A 58 9.74 14.96 -8.31
N THR A 59 10.10 15.29 -7.08
CA THR A 59 11.39 15.92 -6.81
C THR A 59 12.51 14.90 -6.89
N THR A 60 13.74 15.38 -6.96
CA THR A 60 14.91 14.49 -6.96
C THR A 60 14.93 13.67 -5.69
N LYS A 61 14.59 14.27 -4.55
CA LYS A 61 14.56 13.56 -3.28
C LYS A 61 13.53 12.45 -3.30
N GLU A 62 12.34 12.73 -3.84
CA GLU A 62 11.28 11.73 -3.93
C GLU A 62 11.69 10.56 -4.81
N LYS A 63 12.35 10.86 -5.93
CA LYS A 63 12.82 9.81 -6.83
C LYS A 63 13.87 8.93 -6.15
N THR A 64 14.77 9.55 -5.41
CA THR A 64 15.84 8.83 -4.72
C THR A 64 15.26 7.91 -3.67
N GLU A 65 14.30 8.42 -2.87
CA GLU A 65 13.69 7.61 -1.82
C GLU A 65 12.87 6.47 -2.40
N ARG A 66 12.16 6.73 -3.49
CA ARG A 66 11.39 5.69 -4.16
C ARG A 66 12.30 4.59 -4.68
N ASN A 67 13.43 4.97 -5.26
CA ASN A 67 14.37 4.00 -5.78
C ASN A 67 14.98 3.14 -4.68
N LYS A 68 15.21 3.70 -3.51
CA LYS A 68 15.71 2.94 -2.37
C LYS A 68 14.70 1.88 -1.95
N LEU A 69 13.43 2.26 -1.89
CA LEU A 69 12.38 1.32 -1.51
C LEU A 69 12.22 0.24 -2.57
N LYS A 70 12.29 0.61 -3.84
CA LYS A 70 12.18 -0.36 -4.91
C LYS A 70 13.28 -1.41 -4.81
N LYS A 71 14.50 -0.98 -4.59
CA LYS A 71 15.62 -1.92 -4.50
C LYS A 71 15.51 -2.83 -3.30
N LYS A 72 14.99 -2.31 -2.20
CA LYS A 72 14.92 -3.09 -0.97
C LYS A 72 13.74 -4.05 -0.92
N TYR A 73 12.60 -3.66 -1.46
CA TYR A 73 11.36 -4.41 -1.29
C TYR A 73 10.78 -5.00 -2.55
N CYS A 74 11.29 -4.61 -3.71
CA CYS A 74 10.70 -5.02 -4.99
C CYS A 74 11.71 -5.74 -5.85
N GLU A 75 11.20 -6.44 -6.85
CA GLU A 75 12.00 -7.18 -7.79
C GLU A 75 11.59 -6.79 -9.21
N PHE A 76 12.56 -6.57 -10.09
CA PHE A 76 12.27 -6.30 -11.50
C PHE A 76 12.29 -7.63 -12.23
N LYS A 77 11.14 -8.04 -12.75
CA LYS A 77 11.00 -9.33 -13.39
C LYS A 77 9.95 -9.22 -14.48
N ASP A 78 10.23 -9.82 -15.64
CA ASP A 78 9.31 -9.79 -16.79
C ASP A 78 8.94 -8.35 -17.15
N GLU A 79 9.95 -7.47 -17.09
CA GLU A 79 9.83 -6.05 -17.43
C GLU A 79 8.87 -5.29 -16.51
N LYS A 80 8.62 -5.81 -15.32
CA LYS A 80 7.76 -5.17 -14.33
C LYS A 80 8.40 -5.15 -12.97
N TRP A 81 8.16 -4.08 -12.22
CA TRP A 81 8.57 -4.01 -10.83
C TRP A 81 7.45 -4.58 -9.96
N THR A 82 7.76 -5.60 -9.20
CA THR A 82 6.77 -6.30 -8.37
C THR A 82 7.22 -6.27 -6.93
N VAL A 83 6.30 -5.96 -6.03
CA VAL A 83 6.59 -5.94 -4.59
C VAL A 83 6.82 -7.37 -4.12
N LYS A 84 7.92 -7.61 -3.42
CA LYS A 84 8.27 -8.92 -2.87
C LYS A 84 8.05 -8.97 -1.37
N ILE A 85 8.35 -7.88 -0.68
CA ILE A 85 8.26 -7.78 0.77
C ILE A 85 7.27 -6.67 1.07
N PRO A 86 6.33 -6.88 2.01
CA PRO A 86 5.36 -5.83 2.33
C PRO A 86 6.04 -4.52 2.69
N ILE A 87 5.47 -3.40 2.23
CA ILE A 87 6.03 -2.08 2.48
C ILE A 87 5.03 -1.27 3.28
N GLU A 88 5.44 -0.79 4.43
CA GLU A 88 4.57 0.00 5.29
C GLU A 88 4.67 1.48 4.98
N PHE A 89 3.51 2.12 4.80
CA PHE A 89 3.41 3.56 4.61
C PHE A 89 2.50 4.13 5.69
N GLN A 90 2.69 5.41 6.00
CA GLN A 90 1.91 6.07 7.04
C GLN A 90 0.49 6.41 6.60
N SER A 91 0.24 6.41 5.30
CA SER A 91 -1.06 6.81 4.77
C SER A 91 -1.36 6.12 3.46
N PRO A 92 -2.66 6.06 3.09
CA PRO A 92 -3.03 5.52 1.78
C PRO A 92 -2.44 6.33 0.62
N SER A 93 -2.32 7.64 0.78
CA SER A 93 -1.74 8.47 -0.27
C SER A 93 -0.25 8.20 -0.46
N GLY A 94 0.47 7.96 0.64
CA GLY A 94 1.88 7.59 0.52
C GLY A 94 2.08 6.29 -0.23
N ALA A 95 1.25 5.30 0.06
CA ALA A 95 1.34 3.99 -0.58
C ALA A 95 1.03 4.08 -2.08
N ILE A 96 -0.04 4.79 -2.43
CA ILE A 96 -0.46 4.86 -3.82
C ILE A 96 0.51 5.72 -4.64
N LYS A 97 1.08 6.76 -4.02
CA LYS A 97 2.07 7.59 -4.67
C LYS A 97 3.30 6.75 -5.05
N PHE A 98 3.73 5.89 -4.15
CA PHE A 98 4.86 5.01 -4.42
C PHE A 98 4.54 4.06 -5.59
N GLY A 99 3.37 3.44 -5.56
CA GLY A 99 3.02 2.44 -6.57
C GLY A 99 2.74 3.01 -7.94
N VAL A 100 2.00 4.10 -7.99
CA VAL A 100 1.56 4.68 -9.26
C VAL A 100 2.56 5.69 -9.82
N GLY A 101 3.47 6.19 -8.98
CA GLY A 101 4.46 7.15 -9.43
C GLY A 101 3.87 8.52 -9.72
N SER A 102 2.79 8.87 -9.05
CA SER A 102 2.07 10.11 -9.30
C SER A 102 1.50 10.65 -7.99
N ASN A 103 1.36 11.97 -7.90
CA ASN A 103 0.78 12.59 -6.71
C ASN A 103 -0.73 12.55 -6.81
N ILE A 104 -1.33 11.53 -6.21
CA ILE A 104 -2.78 11.37 -6.24
C ILE A 104 -3.30 11.11 -4.83
N ASN A 105 -4.59 11.37 -4.65
CA ASN A 105 -5.24 11.21 -3.36
C ASN A 105 -5.60 9.75 -3.12
N GLY A 106 -4.88 9.10 -2.22
CA GLY A 106 -5.10 7.68 -1.96
C GLY A 106 -6.48 7.39 -1.42
N TRP A 107 -7.05 8.31 -0.63
CA TRP A 107 -8.40 8.08 -0.10
C TRP A 107 -9.44 7.98 -1.20
N LYS A 108 -9.23 8.67 -2.29
CA LYS A 108 -10.18 8.69 -3.38
C LYS A 108 -9.98 7.55 -4.36
N TYR A 109 -8.76 7.12 -4.56
CA TYR A 109 -8.45 6.15 -5.60
C TYR A 109 -8.18 4.73 -5.15
N TRP A 110 -7.89 4.50 -3.87
CA TRP A 110 -7.90 3.15 -3.36
C TRP A 110 -9.35 2.70 -3.24
N LEU A 111 -9.64 1.48 -3.66
CA LEU A 111 -10.98 0.91 -3.57
C LEU A 111 -11.00 -0.18 -2.51
N ILE A 112 -12.10 -0.28 -1.79
CA ILE A 112 -12.30 -1.31 -0.79
C ILE A 112 -12.65 -2.60 -1.51
N LYS A 113 -11.91 -3.67 -1.25
CA LYS A 113 -12.10 -4.92 -1.95
C LYS A 113 -13.50 -5.49 -1.77
N GLU A 114 -14.06 -5.33 -0.60
CA GLU A 114 -15.36 -5.90 -0.28
C GLU A 114 -16.51 -5.33 -1.09
N ASN A 115 -16.46 -4.05 -1.42
CA ASN A 115 -17.60 -3.40 -2.07
C ASN A 115 -17.26 -2.49 -3.24
N ASP A 116 -15.97 -2.41 -3.60
CA ASP A 116 -15.47 -1.59 -4.72
C ASP A 116 -15.73 -0.10 -4.57
N LYS A 117 -15.99 0.37 -3.36
CA LYS A 117 -16.18 1.79 -3.10
C LYS A 117 -14.87 2.45 -2.73
N PRO A 118 -14.72 3.76 -2.97
CA PRO A 118 -13.49 4.45 -2.57
C PRO A 118 -13.25 4.34 -1.08
N LEU A 119 -11.98 4.27 -0.70
CA LEU A 119 -11.60 4.14 0.70
C LEU A 119 -12.16 5.29 1.54
N GLU A 120 -12.29 6.48 0.98
CA GLU A 120 -12.81 7.63 1.74
C GLU A 120 -14.21 7.40 2.29
N THR A 121 -14.96 6.46 1.74
CA THR A 121 -16.33 6.20 2.23
C THR A 121 -16.35 5.72 3.68
N ILE A 122 -15.26 5.17 4.19
CA ILE A 122 -15.23 4.75 5.58
C ILE A 122 -15.18 5.93 6.54
N ARG A 123 -14.88 7.13 6.02
CA ARG A 123 -14.81 8.35 6.83
C ARG A 123 -16.10 9.15 6.81
N GLU A 124 -17.10 8.70 6.08
CA GLU A 124 -18.38 9.41 5.96
C GLU A 124 -19.35 9.11 7.09
#